data_c2f023a247248f7be376d6e45828c513
#
_entry.id   c2f023a247248f7be376d6e45828c513
#
_cell.length_a   1.000
_cell.length_b   1.000
_cell.length_c   1.000
_cell.angle_alpha   90.00
_cell.angle_beta   90.00
_cell.angle_gamma   90.00
#
_symmetry.space_group_name_H-M   'P 1'
#
loop_
_entity.id
_entity.type
_entity.pdbx_description
1 polymer ?
#
loop_
_entity_poly.entity_id
_entity_poly.type
_entity_poly.pdbx_seq_one_letter_code
_entity_poly.pdbx_strand_id
1 'polypeptide(L)'
;MPNIKLMESGLPVAPLKIGALESCRELGEKVNDYIVQFRKSTMDKNTDSPLYYNYLRDNYLIDCPCPRFGSGEAKGLLTESIRGTDLFLMVDVCNHSLTYSVNGHLNHMSPDDHFQDLKRIIAAANGKAHRVN
;
A
#
# COMPACT_ATOMS: atom_id res chain seq x y z
N MET A 1 16.73 -0.33 19.14
CA MET A 1 16.58 -0.84 17.76
C MET A 1 15.88 -2.19 17.83
N PRO A 2 14.90 -2.49 16.99
CA PRO A 2 14.32 -3.82 16.95
C PRO A 2 15.40 -4.83 16.60
N ASN A 3 15.35 -5.98 17.24
CA ASN A 3 16.34 -7.04 17.04
C ASN A 3 16.13 -7.65 15.64
N ILE A 4 16.97 -7.25 14.69
CA ILE A 4 16.90 -7.67 13.29
C ILE A 4 16.85 -9.21 13.18
N LYS A 5 17.60 -9.94 14.00
CA LYS A 5 17.59 -11.41 14.02
C LYS A 5 16.23 -12.03 14.39
N LEU A 6 15.42 -11.34 15.20
CA LEU A 6 14.06 -11.78 15.53
C LEU A 6 13.08 -11.54 14.37
N MET A 7 13.34 -10.52 13.55
CA MET A 7 12.55 -10.25 12.34
C MET A 7 12.90 -11.22 11.20
N GLU A 8 14.14 -11.69 11.14
CA GLU A 8 14.63 -12.65 10.13
C GLU A 8 14.13 -14.09 10.38
N SER A 9 13.77 -14.44 11.63
CA SER A 9 13.31 -15.78 11.98
C SER A 9 11.78 -15.98 11.85
N GLY A 10 11.04 -14.92 11.59
CA GLY A 10 9.57 -14.97 11.45
C GLY A 10 9.16 -15.44 10.05
N LEU A 11 8.32 -16.48 9.98
CA LEU A 11 7.66 -16.85 8.73
C LEU A 11 6.75 -15.70 8.26
N PRO A 12 6.73 -15.39 6.95
CA PRO A 12 5.81 -14.39 6.42
C PRO A 12 4.36 -14.87 6.61
N VAL A 13 3.51 -13.98 7.12
CA VAL A 13 2.08 -14.28 7.32
C VAL A 13 1.38 -14.54 5.99
N ALA A 14 1.72 -13.73 4.99
CA ALA A 14 1.22 -13.81 3.62
C ALA A 14 2.13 -12.97 2.70
N PRO A 15 2.00 -13.09 1.37
CA PRO A 15 2.71 -12.22 0.44
C PRO A 15 2.40 -10.75 0.72
N LEU A 16 3.45 -9.93 0.87
CA LEU A 16 3.34 -8.50 1.14
C LEU A 16 2.85 -7.74 -0.09
N LYS A 17 1.92 -6.81 0.12
CA LYS A 17 1.60 -5.71 -0.79
C LYS A 17 1.49 -4.39 -0.05
N ILE A 18 1.86 -3.30 -0.71
CA ILE A 18 1.83 -1.95 -0.16
C ILE A 18 0.96 -1.09 -1.06
N GLY A 19 -0.13 -0.58 -0.53
CA GLY A 19 -0.99 0.40 -1.18
C GLY A 19 -0.66 1.80 -0.67
N ALA A 20 0.18 2.54 -1.39
CA ALA A 20 0.43 3.94 -1.08
C ALA A 20 -0.58 4.82 -1.81
N LEU A 21 -1.45 5.51 -1.03
CA LEU A 21 -2.36 6.49 -1.59
C LEU A 21 -1.56 7.67 -2.19
N GLU A 22 -2.18 8.44 -3.06
CA GLU A 22 -1.51 9.52 -3.79
C GLU A 22 -0.78 10.51 -2.86
N SER A 23 -1.36 10.79 -1.69
CA SER A 23 -0.76 11.67 -0.68
C SER A 23 0.54 11.16 -0.08
N CYS A 24 0.83 9.88 -0.22
CA CYS A 24 1.98 9.19 0.38
C CYS A 24 2.85 8.45 -0.65
N ARG A 25 2.66 8.72 -1.96
CA ARG A 25 3.26 7.95 -3.04
C ARG A 25 4.79 7.94 -2.99
N GLU A 26 5.42 9.12 -2.88
CA GLU A 26 6.88 9.21 -2.83
C GLU A 26 7.50 8.45 -1.64
N LEU A 27 6.85 8.51 -0.48
CA LEU A 27 7.30 7.75 0.68
C LEU A 27 7.10 6.25 0.44
N GLY A 28 5.97 5.86 -0.17
CA GLY A 28 5.68 4.48 -0.54
C GLY A 28 6.76 3.89 -1.47
N GLU A 29 7.20 4.65 -2.46
CA GLU A 29 8.28 4.25 -3.37
C GLU A 29 9.60 4.02 -2.61
N LYS A 30 9.99 4.95 -1.74
CA LYS A 30 11.20 4.81 -0.90
C LYS A 30 11.12 3.59 0.04
N VAL A 31 9.95 3.35 0.64
CA VAL A 31 9.72 2.17 1.50
C VAL A 31 9.81 0.89 0.67
N ASN A 32 9.21 0.87 -0.51
CA ASN A 32 9.31 -0.26 -1.43
C ASN A 32 10.77 -0.60 -1.77
N ASP A 33 11.54 0.39 -2.20
CA ASP A 33 12.94 0.21 -2.58
C ASP A 33 13.78 -0.32 -1.42
N TYR A 34 13.55 0.23 -0.22
CA TYR A 34 14.21 -0.26 0.97
C TYR A 34 13.87 -1.72 1.29
N ILE A 35 12.60 -2.11 1.21
CA ILE A 35 12.16 -3.49 1.47
C ILE A 35 12.73 -4.44 0.42
N VAL A 36 12.73 -4.04 -0.86
CA VAL A 36 13.31 -4.83 -1.94
C VAL A 36 14.79 -5.11 -1.68
N GLN A 37 15.56 -4.06 -1.36
CA GLN A 37 16.98 -4.19 -1.07
C GLN A 37 17.23 -5.02 0.20
N PHE A 38 16.49 -4.74 1.28
CA PHE A 38 16.60 -5.46 2.54
C PHE A 38 16.33 -6.95 2.36
N ARG A 39 15.23 -7.32 1.71
CA ARG A 39 14.89 -8.73 1.48
C ARG A 39 15.88 -9.44 0.57
N LYS A 40 16.36 -8.78 -0.47
CA LYS A 40 17.41 -9.34 -1.36
C LYS A 40 18.74 -9.56 -0.65
N SER A 41 19.08 -8.71 0.33
CA SER A 41 20.36 -8.83 1.07
C SER A 41 20.31 -9.82 2.23
N THR A 42 19.14 -10.03 2.83
CA THR A 42 18.98 -10.86 4.04
C THR A 42 18.58 -12.30 3.74
N MET A 43 17.98 -12.57 2.59
CA MET A 43 17.60 -13.93 2.24
C MET A 43 18.80 -14.75 1.72
N ASP A 44 19.06 -15.83 2.42
CA ASP A 44 20.00 -16.85 1.96
C ASP A 44 19.45 -17.52 0.69
N LYS A 45 20.33 -17.83 -0.28
CA LYS A 45 19.97 -18.33 -1.62
C LYS A 45 19.27 -19.71 -1.65
N ASN A 46 19.01 -20.30 -0.49
CA ASN A 46 18.44 -21.65 -0.34
C ASN A 46 16.94 -21.67 0.02
N THR A 47 16.18 -20.64 -0.33
CA THR A 47 14.77 -20.56 0.05
C THR A 47 13.82 -21.05 -1.05
N ASP A 48 13.98 -22.29 -1.48
CA ASP A 48 13.02 -22.99 -2.35
C ASP A 48 11.75 -23.46 -1.60
N SER A 49 11.59 -23.05 -0.35
CA SER A 49 10.41 -23.41 0.44
C SER A 49 9.15 -22.68 -0.06
N PRO A 50 8.04 -23.42 -0.25
CA PRO A 50 6.75 -22.82 -0.59
C PRO A 50 6.28 -21.71 0.38
N LEU A 51 6.80 -21.69 1.62
CA LEU A 51 6.53 -20.69 2.64
C LEU A 51 7.00 -19.27 2.24
N TYR A 52 7.98 -19.19 1.36
CA TYR A 52 8.52 -17.93 0.85
C TYR A 52 7.99 -17.55 -0.53
N TYR A 53 6.91 -18.21 -0.97
CA TYR A 53 6.26 -17.87 -2.23
C TYR A 53 5.92 -16.37 -2.28
N ASN A 54 6.35 -15.70 -3.33
CA ASN A 54 6.21 -14.24 -3.50
C ASN A 54 6.87 -13.37 -2.40
N TYR A 55 7.79 -13.93 -1.60
CA TYR A 55 8.52 -13.14 -0.61
C TYR A 55 9.54 -12.20 -1.27
N LEU A 56 10.31 -12.69 -2.25
CA LEU A 56 11.22 -11.89 -3.05
C LEU A 56 10.50 -11.37 -4.30
N ARG A 57 10.38 -10.06 -4.38
CA ARG A 57 9.80 -9.36 -5.53
C ARG A 57 10.62 -8.12 -5.84
N ASP A 58 10.53 -7.65 -7.08
CA ASP A 58 11.14 -6.39 -7.49
C ASP A 58 10.26 -5.19 -7.16
N ASN A 59 8.97 -5.43 -6.88
CA ASN A 59 8.03 -4.39 -6.49
C ASN A 59 6.91 -4.96 -5.62
N TYR A 60 6.62 -4.30 -4.49
CA TYR A 60 5.52 -4.60 -3.57
C TYR A 60 4.38 -3.59 -3.66
N LEU A 61 4.60 -2.45 -4.34
CA LEU A 61 3.58 -1.42 -4.50
C LEU A 61 2.45 -1.89 -5.40
N ILE A 62 1.24 -1.46 -5.04
CA ILE A 62 0.05 -1.52 -5.89
C ILE A 62 -0.56 -0.12 -5.98
N ASP A 63 -1.15 0.19 -7.12
CA ASP A 63 -1.88 1.44 -7.26
C ASP A 63 -3.24 1.39 -6.57
N CYS A 64 -3.54 2.45 -5.81
CA CYS A 64 -4.76 2.61 -5.04
C CYS A 64 -5.45 3.94 -5.39
N PRO A 65 -5.85 4.18 -6.64
CA PRO A 65 -6.46 5.44 -7.03
C PRO A 65 -7.86 5.62 -6.43
N CYS A 66 -8.20 6.87 -6.14
CA CYS A 66 -9.53 7.28 -5.70
C CYS A 66 -10.12 8.30 -6.68
N PRO A 67 -10.55 7.87 -7.89
CA PRO A 67 -11.14 8.78 -8.86
C PRO A 67 -12.40 9.45 -8.32
N ARG A 68 -12.55 10.75 -8.63
CA ARG A 68 -13.70 11.56 -8.24
C ARG A 68 -14.79 11.52 -9.31
N PHE A 69 -16.04 11.45 -8.87
CA PHE A 69 -17.20 11.63 -9.72
C PHE A 69 -17.60 13.12 -9.80
N GLY A 70 -18.47 13.46 -10.73
CA GLY A 70 -19.00 14.82 -10.86
C GLY A 70 -19.73 15.36 -9.63
N SER A 71 -20.23 14.47 -8.76
CA SER A 71 -20.81 14.81 -7.45
C SER A 71 -19.76 15.21 -6.39
N GLY A 72 -18.46 15.00 -6.67
CA GLY A 72 -17.38 15.14 -5.68
C GLY A 72 -17.10 13.89 -4.86
N GLU A 73 -17.97 12.87 -4.95
CA GLU A 73 -17.72 11.57 -4.35
C GLU A 73 -16.56 10.85 -5.05
N ALA A 74 -15.87 9.96 -4.32
CA ALA A 74 -14.80 9.15 -4.89
C ALA A 74 -15.06 7.66 -4.74
N LYS A 75 -14.39 6.87 -5.57
CA LYS A 75 -14.38 5.41 -5.50
C LYS A 75 -12.97 4.92 -5.19
N GLY A 76 -12.81 4.06 -4.20
CA GLY A 76 -11.55 3.35 -3.97
C GLY A 76 -11.37 2.21 -4.98
N LEU A 77 -10.21 2.18 -5.63
CA LEU A 77 -9.83 1.12 -6.56
C LEU A 77 -8.53 0.46 -6.13
N LEU A 78 -8.42 -0.84 -6.37
CA LEU A 78 -7.19 -1.61 -6.28
C LEU A 78 -6.92 -2.17 -7.67
N THR A 79 -5.81 -1.78 -8.28
CA THR A 79 -5.51 -2.10 -9.68
C THR A 79 -5.01 -3.52 -9.88
N GLU A 80 -4.64 -4.18 -8.79
CA GLU A 80 -4.20 -5.58 -8.79
C GLU A 80 -4.98 -6.42 -7.79
N SER A 81 -4.92 -7.75 -7.97
CA SER A 81 -5.47 -8.68 -7.00
C SER A 81 -4.67 -8.64 -5.69
N ILE A 82 -5.39 -8.44 -4.59
CA ILE A 82 -4.85 -8.49 -3.22
C ILE A 82 -5.27 -9.77 -2.48
N ARG A 83 -5.85 -10.72 -3.20
CA ARG A 83 -6.37 -11.94 -2.59
C ARG A 83 -5.27 -12.73 -1.87
N GLY A 84 -5.51 -13.02 -0.59
CA GLY A 84 -4.58 -13.76 0.23
C GLY A 84 -3.28 -13.03 0.58
N THR A 85 -3.20 -11.71 0.40
CA THR A 85 -2.01 -10.92 0.70
C THR A 85 -2.10 -10.25 2.08
N ASP A 86 -0.95 -9.93 2.63
CA ASP A 86 -0.79 -9.01 3.77
C ASP A 86 -0.62 -7.60 3.19
N LEU A 87 -1.70 -6.82 3.23
CA LEU A 87 -1.77 -5.49 2.63
C LEU A 87 -1.47 -4.42 3.67
N PHE A 88 -0.49 -3.58 3.39
CA PHE A 88 -0.21 -2.35 4.15
C PHE A 88 -0.68 -1.13 3.36
N LEU A 89 -1.48 -0.28 3.99
CA LEU A 89 -1.94 0.97 3.40
C LEU A 89 -1.18 2.15 4.00
N MET A 90 -0.74 3.05 3.14
CA MET A 90 -0.01 4.26 3.53
C MET A 90 -0.76 5.49 3.06
N VAL A 91 -0.97 6.44 3.95
CA VAL A 91 -1.63 7.73 3.68
C VAL A 91 -0.96 8.83 4.47
N ASP A 92 -0.76 9.97 3.85
CA ASP A 92 -0.41 11.23 4.53
C ASP A 92 -1.64 12.14 4.54
N VAL A 93 -2.29 12.23 5.67
CA VAL A 93 -3.50 13.05 5.84
C VAL A 93 -3.19 14.55 5.90
N CYS A 94 -1.93 14.91 6.11
CA CYS A 94 -1.48 16.31 6.20
C CYS A 94 -0.94 16.85 4.87
N ASN A 95 -1.02 16.09 3.79
CA ASN A 95 -0.56 16.55 2.49
C ASN A 95 -1.53 17.57 1.88
N HIS A 96 -1.14 18.85 1.93
CA HIS A 96 -1.96 19.96 1.40
C HIS A 96 -1.68 20.26 -0.08
N SER A 97 -0.75 19.56 -0.73
CA SER A 97 -0.36 19.83 -2.12
C SER A 97 -1.33 19.22 -3.13
N LEU A 98 -2.07 18.19 -2.75
CA LEU A 98 -2.97 17.49 -3.65
C LEU A 98 -4.28 18.24 -3.86
N THR A 99 -4.75 18.15 -5.09
CA THR A 99 -6.01 18.78 -5.53
C THR A 99 -6.83 17.78 -6.32
N TYR A 100 -8.12 18.04 -6.39
CA TYR A 100 -9.05 17.33 -7.26
C TYR A 100 -10.00 18.32 -7.94
N SER A 101 -10.49 17.97 -9.12
CA SER A 101 -11.43 18.80 -9.86
C SER A 101 -12.85 18.22 -9.80
N VAL A 102 -13.83 19.09 -9.53
CA VAL A 102 -15.24 18.76 -9.60
C VAL A 102 -15.94 19.84 -10.42
N ASN A 103 -16.61 19.46 -11.50
CA ASN A 103 -17.33 20.37 -12.40
C ASN A 103 -16.48 21.57 -12.86
N GLY A 104 -15.20 21.35 -13.12
CA GLY A 104 -14.26 22.38 -13.54
C GLY A 104 -13.70 23.27 -12.42
N HIS A 105 -14.09 23.04 -11.17
CA HIS A 105 -13.54 23.75 -10.01
C HIS A 105 -12.44 22.91 -9.34
N LEU A 106 -11.29 23.54 -9.12
CA LEU A 106 -10.15 22.94 -8.45
C LEU A 106 -10.33 23.09 -6.93
N ASN A 107 -10.24 21.97 -6.22
CA ASN A 107 -10.33 21.91 -4.77
C ASN A 107 -9.05 21.32 -4.19
N HIS A 108 -8.55 21.89 -3.09
CA HIS A 108 -7.47 21.28 -2.33
C HIS A 108 -8.01 20.18 -1.43
N MET A 109 -7.27 19.08 -1.33
CA MET A 109 -7.64 18.00 -0.42
C MET A 109 -7.41 18.42 1.04
N SER A 110 -8.45 18.27 1.84
CA SER A 110 -8.38 18.40 3.29
C SER A 110 -7.88 17.10 3.95
N PRO A 111 -7.49 17.13 5.23
CA PRO A 111 -7.21 15.92 6.00
C PRO A 111 -8.36 14.91 5.98
N ASP A 112 -9.61 15.40 6.02
CA ASP A 112 -10.80 14.55 5.94
C ASP A 112 -10.96 13.90 4.56
N ASP A 113 -10.61 14.59 3.47
CA ASP A 113 -10.60 14.00 2.13
C ASP A 113 -9.62 12.84 2.03
N HIS A 114 -8.40 13.00 2.53
CA HIS A 114 -7.38 11.94 2.56
C HIS A 114 -7.84 10.77 3.43
N PHE A 115 -8.38 11.04 4.60
CA PHE A 115 -8.89 10.01 5.49
C PHE A 115 -10.10 9.26 4.89
N GLN A 116 -10.97 9.98 4.18
CA GLN A 116 -12.09 9.37 3.49
C GLN A 116 -11.62 8.47 2.33
N ASP A 117 -10.60 8.88 1.59
CA ASP A 117 -10.00 8.04 0.54
C ASP A 117 -9.37 6.76 1.11
N LEU A 118 -8.68 6.85 2.27
CA LEU A 118 -8.21 5.66 2.98
C LEU A 118 -9.36 4.70 3.31
N LYS A 119 -10.47 5.20 3.85
CA LYS A 119 -11.66 4.36 4.15
C LYS A 119 -12.23 3.70 2.91
N ARG A 120 -12.23 4.37 1.75
CA ARG A 120 -12.68 3.80 0.47
C ARG A 120 -11.78 2.66 0.01
N ILE A 121 -10.46 2.80 0.16
CA ILE A 121 -9.51 1.73 -0.16
C ILE A 121 -9.66 0.55 0.80
N ILE A 122 -9.82 0.80 2.10
CA ILE A 122 -10.10 -0.27 3.09
C ILE A 122 -11.39 -1.03 2.70
N ALA A 123 -12.45 -0.31 2.34
CA ALA A 123 -13.70 -0.92 1.91
C ALA A 123 -13.52 -1.76 0.62
N ALA A 124 -12.73 -1.27 -0.34
CA ALA A 124 -12.42 -2.02 -1.56
C ALA A 124 -11.60 -3.28 -1.30
N ALA A 125 -10.76 -3.27 -0.25
CA ALA A 125 -9.92 -4.39 0.17
C ALA A 125 -10.67 -5.44 1.01
N ASN A 126 -11.81 -5.07 1.60
CA ASN A 126 -12.53 -5.90 2.55
C ASN A 126 -12.90 -7.28 1.97
N GLY A 127 -12.63 -8.33 2.77
CA GLY A 127 -12.92 -9.73 2.41
C GLY A 127 -12.04 -10.32 1.30
N LYS A 128 -11.00 -9.61 0.85
CA LYS A 128 -10.10 -10.07 -0.23
C LYS A 128 -8.67 -10.30 0.27
N ALA A 129 -8.08 -9.34 0.96
CA ALA A 129 -6.77 -9.50 1.59
C ALA A 129 -6.84 -10.51 2.75
N HIS A 130 -5.72 -11.15 3.06
CA HIS A 130 -5.58 -11.96 4.27
C HIS A 130 -5.60 -11.06 5.51
N ARG A 131 -4.91 -9.91 5.42
CA ARG A 131 -4.87 -8.87 6.43
C ARG A 131 -4.73 -7.49 5.79
N VAL A 132 -5.34 -6.49 6.41
CA VAL A 132 -5.19 -5.07 6.05
C VAL A 132 -4.64 -4.32 7.27
N ASN A 133 -3.54 -3.59 7.08
CA ASN A 133 -2.83 -2.83 8.11
C ASN A 133 -2.74 -1.35 7.73
#